data_b8b995e627e457c2f70a9745bbd9b5ef
#
_entry.id   b8b995e627e457c2f70a9745bbd9b5ef
#
_cell.length_a   1.000
_cell.length_b   1.000
_cell.length_c   1.000
_cell.angle_alpha   90.00
_cell.angle_beta   90.00
_cell.angle_gamma   90.00
#
_symmetry.space_group_name_H-M   'P 1'
#
loop_
_entity.id
_entity.type
_entity.pdbx_description
1 polymer ?
#
loop_
_entity_poly.entity_id
_entity_poly.type
_entity_poly.pdbx_seq_one_letter_code
_entity_poly.pdbx_strand_id
1 'polypeptide(L)'
;MKITMQEVAERCGVSKALVSRILNEDPTLRVTPATRKKVVEMAEQLNYQRNINAQALSMSRRQANIKQLRIGYLSFSSQKHIGHPYFSRIIEGIIDEAARSNTIVLVGMGMDDAQKQAENLLKEYADDPLDGMILLGRLDEKKLKRVVDRIARYVVCMNKGYDKKSDYVGTDASLSILPALEHLYKLGYKDYGLLYGGDDVRYETCVNWLRNHQLSVSPEWQIDGEFTLSVAQERVAKALEKYKPPRAIVASNDEMAIGCIRALQQAGYSVPEDVAVTGHDDILLAAYVEVPLTTVHVYKKELGRLATRMLLDRIQSGRKATIELEVSSKLVRRDSCGYKLRDKA
;
A
#
# COMPACT_ATOMS: atom_id res chain seq x y z
N MET A 1 18.58 -46.67 26.39
CA MET A 1 18.31 -45.41 27.13
C MET A 1 18.59 -44.26 26.16
N LYS A 2 17.73 -43.22 26.07
CA LYS A 2 17.94 -42.12 25.13
C LYS A 2 18.90 -41.11 25.78
N ILE A 3 20.09 -40.91 25.22
CA ILE A 3 21.10 -39.98 25.73
C ILE A 3 20.53 -38.56 25.78
N THR A 4 20.75 -37.88 26.88
CA THR A 4 20.27 -36.50 27.10
C THR A 4 21.38 -35.47 26.90
N MET A 5 21.02 -34.22 26.60
CA MET A 5 21.99 -33.11 26.53
C MET A 5 22.72 -32.88 27.87
N GLN A 6 22.09 -33.27 28.99
CA GLN A 6 22.68 -33.18 30.31
C GLN A 6 23.86 -34.16 30.45
N GLU A 7 23.70 -35.40 29.98
CA GLU A 7 24.77 -36.41 30.00
C GLU A 7 25.97 -36.02 29.13
N VAL A 8 25.71 -35.40 27.97
CA VAL A 8 26.81 -34.84 27.15
C VAL A 8 27.55 -33.74 27.90
N ALA A 9 26.83 -32.85 28.58
CA ALA A 9 27.40 -31.76 29.37
C ALA A 9 28.27 -32.29 30.53
N GLU A 10 27.80 -33.27 31.28
CA GLU A 10 28.50 -33.89 32.38
C GLU A 10 29.81 -34.57 31.92
N ARG A 11 29.77 -35.31 30.83
CA ARG A 11 30.97 -35.99 30.28
C ARG A 11 31.99 -35.03 29.71
N CYS A 12 31.55 -33.85 29.21
CA CYS A 12 32.43 -32.83 28.76
C CYS A 12 32.97 -31.92 29.88
N GLY A 13 32.36 -31.95 31.07
CA GLY A 13 32.67 -31.05 32.17
C GLY A 13 32.28 -29.60 31.88
N VAL A 14 31.16 -29.40 31.16
CA VAL A 14 30.64 -28.08 30.78
C VAL A 14 29.17 -27.93 31.13
N SER A 15 28.65 -26.71 31.09
CA SER A 15 27.22 -26.48 31.34
C SER A 15 26.36 -26.99 30.18
N LYS A 16 25.13 -27.47 30.48
CA LYS A 16 24.12 -27.79 29.47
C LYS A 16 23.83 -26.66 28.50
N ALA A 17 23.85 -25.43 29.01
CA ALA A 17 23.67 -24.21 28.17
C ALA A 17 24.78 -24.07 27.13
N LEU A 18 26.03 -24.35 27.52
CA LEU A 18 27.17 -24.29 26.62
C LEU A 18 27.10 -25.39 25.55
N VAL A 19 26.74 -26.63 25.93
CA VAL A 19 26.49 -27.73 24.97
C VAL A 19 25.42 -27.34 23.95
N SER A 20 24.31 -26.77 24.43
CA SER A 20 23.21 -26.32 23.58
C SER A 20 23.66 -25.28 22.56
N ARG A 21 24.42 -24.27 23.00
CA ARG A 21 24.92 -23.19 22.11
C ARG A 21 25.97 -23.70 21.11
N ILE A 22 26.85 -24.61 21.51
CA ILE A 22 27.86 -25.22 20.62
C ILE A 22 27.15 -26.07 19.55
N LEU A 23 26.24 -26.96 19.94
CA LEU A 23 25.56 -27.81 18.99
C LEU A 23 24.58 -27.04 18.07
N ASN A 24 24.12 -25.84 18.47
CA ASN A 24 23.29 -24.96 17.66
C ASN A 24 24.13 -23.97 16.81
N GLU A 25 25.45 -24.10 16.81
CA GLU A 25 26.37 -23.24 16.01
C GLU A 25 26.17 -21.73 16.26
N ASP A 26 25.88 -21.35 17.51
CA ASP A 26 25.63 -19.97 17.88
C ASP A 26 26.82 -19.07 17.49
N PRO A 27 26.64 -18.12 16.56
CA PRO A 27 27.72 -17.27 16.05
C PRO A 27 28.24 -16.28 17.11
N THR A 28 27.44 -16.02 18.16
CA THR A 28 27.83 -15.09 19.24
C THR A 28 28.61 -15.77 20.36
N LEU A 29 28.75 -17.10 20.31
CA LEU A 29 29.39 -17.87 21.34
C LEU A 29 30.93 -17.80 21.26
N ARG A 30 31.56 -17.17 22.23
CA ARG A 30 33.01 -17.17 22.42
C ARG A 30 33.42 -18.38 23.26
N VAL A 31 34.01 -19.39 22.63
CA VAL A 31 34.52 -20.60 23.25
C VAL A 31 35.78 -21.03 22.51
N THR A 32 36.71 -21.70 23.21
CA THR A 32 37.95 -22.20 22.58
C THR A 32 37.62 -23.28 21.54
N PRO A 33 38.41 -23.37 20.44
CA PRO A 33 38.25 -24.43 19.44
C PRO A 33 38.32 -25.85 20.06
N ALA A 34 39.16 -26.05 21.06
CA ALA A 34 39.32 -27.32 21.76
C ALA A 34 38.04 -27.72 22.52
N THR A 35 37.39 -26.77 23.22
CA THR A 35 36.12 -27.02 23.90
C THR A 35 35.00 -27.32 22.92
N ARG A 36 34.93 -26.60 21.82
CA ARG A 36 33.91 -26.84 20.76
C ARG A 36 34.07 -28.24 20.20
N LYS A 37 35.30 -28.63 19.83
CA LYS A 37 35.63 -29.93 19.27
C LYS A 37 35.25 -31.06 20.27
N LYS A 38 35.68 -30.94 21.56
CA LYS A 38 35.35 -31.89 22.60
C LYS A 38 33.85 -32.16 22.74
N VAL A 39 33.03 -31.12 22.70
CA VAL A 39 31.57 -31.26 22.84
C VAL A 39 30.95 -31.95 21.63
N VAL A 40 31.38 -31.59 20.40
CA VAL A 40 30.87 -32.22 19.17
C VAL A 40 31.23 -33.70 19.12
N GLU A 41 32.51 -34.04 19.34
CA GLU A 41 32.97 -35.42 19.35
C GLU A 41 32.28 -36.27 20.44
N MET A 42 32.04 -35.73 21.65
CA MET A 42 31.31 -36.43 22.70
C MET A 42 29.86 -36.66 22.33
N ALA A 43 29.19 -35.68 21.70
CA ALA A 43 27.82 -35.85 21.24
C ALA A 43 27.70 -36.95 20.15
N GLU A 44 28.69 -37.06 19.25
CA GLU A 44 28.77 -38.09 18.22
C GLU A 44 29.04 -39.48 18.86
N GLN A 45 30.04 -39.58 19.74
CA GLN A 45 30.37 -40.83 20.44
C GLN A 45 29.21 -41.41 21.24
N LEU A 46 28.39 -40.54 21.85
CA LEU A 46 27.22 -40.92 22.58
C LEU A 46 25.98 -41.14 21.69
N ASN A 47 26.13 -40.97 20.39
CA ASN A 47 25.02 -41.03 19.44
C ASN A 47 23.82 -40.15 19.89
N TYR A 48 24.16 -38.94 20.42
CA TYR A 48 23.16 -37.99 20.89
C TYR A 48 22.35 -37.44 19.71
N GLN A 49 21.07 -37.80 19.69
CA GLN A 49 20.14 -37.22 18.70
C GLN A 49 19.44 -35.99 19.28
N ARG A 50 19.54 -34.89 18.59
CA ARG A 50 18.80 -33.65 18.94
C ARG A 50 17.31 -33.97 19.06
N ASN A 51 16.70 -33.59 20.15
CA ASN A 51 15.26 -33.71 20.30
C ASN A 51 14.58 -32.52 19.60
N ILE A 52 14.30 -32.69 18.30
CA ILE A 52 13.64 -31.68 17.43
C ILE A 52 12.30 -31.26 18.04
N ASN A 53 11.56 -32.17 18.69
CA ASN A 53 10.29 -31.87 19.34
C ASN A 53 10.47 -30.98 20.57
N ALA A 54 11.52 -31.19 21.38
CA ALA A 54 11.82 -30.33 22.54
C ALA A 54 12.29 -28.94 22.10
N GLN A 55 13.00 -28.87 20.99
CA GLN A 55 13.42 -27.60 20.37
C GLN A 55 12.20 -26.84 19.76
N ALA A 56 11.33 -27.52 19.05
CA ALA A 56 10.06 -26.98 18.58
C ALA A 56 9.17 -26.51 19.73
N LEU A 57 9.09 -27.27 20.84
CA LEU A 57 8.32 -26.89 22.03
C LEU A 57 8.95 -25.69 22.76
N SER A 58 10.28 -25.56 22.79
CA SER A 58 10.94 -24.40 23.40
C SER A 58 10.84 -23.17 22.53
N MET A 59 10.84 -23.31 21.19
CA MET A 59 10.56 -22.24 20.23
C MET A 59 9.08 -21.84 20.30
N SER A 60 8.14 -22.80 20.37
CA SER A 60 6.71 -22.48 20.53
C SER A 60 6.41 -21.83 21.89
N ARG A 61 7.10 -22.21 22.97
CA ARG A 61 6.99 -21.52 24.27
C ARG A 61 7.61 -20.11 24.25
N ARG A 62 8.69 -19.88 23.52
CA ARG A 62 9.22 -18.51 23.27
C ARG A 62 8.27 -17.69 22.40
N GLN A 63 7.66 -18.30 21.38
CA GLN A 63 6.61 -17.65 20.56
C GLN A 63 5.32 -17.43 21.34
N ALA A 64 4.91 -18.32 22.23
CA ALA A 64 3.74 -18.15 23.10
C ALA A 64 3.89 -17.01 24.12
N ASN A 65 5.12 -16.57 24.43
CA ASN A 65 5.39 -15.38 25.26
C ASN A 65 5.57 -14.08 24.45
N ILE A 66 5.53 -14.14 23.12
CA ILE A 66 5.50 -12.91 22.30
C ILE A 66 4.04 -12.45 22.27
N LYS A 67 3.75 -11.37 22.98
CA LYS A 67 2.43 -10.70 22.92
C LYS A 67 2.07 -10.52 21.44
N GLN A 68 0.99 -11.18 21.01
CA GLN A 68 0.48 -11.00 19.65
C GLN A 68 0.01 -9.55 19.49
N LEU A 69 0.57 -8.84 18.51
CA LEU A 69 0.22 -7.46 18.26
C LEU A 69 -1.16 -7.38 17.62
N ARG A 70 -1.93 -6.36 18.02
CA ARG A 70 -3.27 -6.07 17.53
C ARG A 70 -3.23 -4.76 16.76
N ILE A 71 -3.47 -4.83 15.47
CA ILE A 71 -3.52 -3.65 14.61
C ILE A 71 -4.87 -3.55 13.91
N GLY A 72 -5.15 -2.39 13.35
CA GLY A 72 -6.31 -2.17 12.51
C GLY A 72 -5.97 -1.32 11.29
N TYR A 73 -6.90 -1.24 10.34
CA TYR A 73 -6.88 -0.22 9.31
C TYR A 73 -8.25 0.45 9.21
N LEU A 74 -8.26 1.75 8.92
CA LEU A 74 -9.44 2.52 8.60
C LEU A 74 -9.28 3.12 7.21
N SER A 75 -10.30 3.00 6.41
CA SER A 75 -10.34 3.57 5.08
C SER A 75 -11.40 4.67 5.01
N PHE A 76 -10.95 5.85 4.63
CA PHE A 76 -11.78 7.06 4.54
C PHE A 76 -11.96 7.43 3.07
N SER A 77 -13.03 6.99 2.47
CA SER A 77 -13.48 7.45 1.17
C SER A 77 -15.01 7.28 1.15
N SER A 78 -15.69 8.13 0.44
CA SER A 78 -17.13 8.06 0.21
C SER A 78 -17.57 6.83 -0.59
N GLN A 79 -16.63 6.02 -1.06
CA GLN A 79 -16.89 4.81 -1.85
C GLN A 79 -16.71 3.55 -1.01
N LYS A 80 -17.59 2.57 -1.19
CA LYS A 80 -17.52 1.25 -0.51
C LYS A 80 -16.17 0.58 -0.78
N HIS A 81 -15.30 0.54 0.22
CA HIS A 81 -13.89 0.14 0.08
C HIS A 81 -13.66 -1.34 -0.14
N ILE A 82 -14.56 -2.17 0.38
CA ILE A 82 -14.54 -3.61 0.08
C ILE A 82 -15.01 -3.76 -1.36
N GLY A 83 -14.05 -3.97 -2.27
CA GLY A 83 -14.28 -4.03 -3.71
C GLY A 83 -13.71 -2.85 -4.51
N HIS A 84 -13.27 -1.76 -3.85
CA HIS A 84 -12.60 -0.68 -4.58
C HIS A 84 -11.22 -1.17 -5.08
N PRO A 85 -10.95 -1.14 -6.40
CA PRO A 85 -9.80 -1.83 -6.98
C PRO A 85 -8.44 -1.29 -6.52
N TYR A 86 -8.37 -0.05 -6.07
CA TYR A 86 -7.17 0.56 -5.50
C TYR A 86 -6.94 0.12 -4.06
N PHE A 87 -7.92 0.34 -3.16
CA PHE A 87 -7.75 0.08 -1.73
C PHE A 87 -7.68 -1.40 -1.37
N SER A 88 -8.42 -2.27 -2.07
CA SER A 88 -8.39 -3.72 -1.83
C SER A 88 -6.98 -4.31 -1.98
N ARG A 89 -6.18 -3.80 -2.93
CA ARG A 89 -4.80 -4.25 -3.11
C ARG A 89 -3.85 -3.75 -2.03
N ILE A 90 -4.08 -2.57 -1.46
CA ILE A 90 -3.34 -2.07 -0.29
C ILE A 90 -3.68 -2.93 0.93
N ILE A 91 -4.97 -3.19 1.16
CA ILE A 91 -5.45 -4.03 2.28
C ILE A 91 -4.87 -5.45 2.18
N GLU A 92 -4.81 -6.03 0.99
CA GLU A 92 -4.12 -7.31 0.76
C GLU A 92 -2.66 -7.27 1.23
N GLY A 93 -1.95 -6.19 0.93
CA GLY A 93 -0.57 -5.99 1.41
C GLY A 93 -0.47 -5.88 2.93
N ILE A 94 -1.41 -5.19 3.58
CA ILE A 94 -1.48 -5.09 5.05
C ILE A 94 -1.69 -6.47 5.67
N ILE A 95 -2.66 -7.22 5.19
CA ILE A 95 -3.00 -8.56 5.71
C ILE A 95 -1.83 -9.54 5.51
N ASP A 96 -1.23 -9.56 4.32
CA ASP A 96 -0.08 -10.42 4.02
C ASP A 96 1.11 -10.17 4.98
N GLU A 97 1.42 -8.91 5.25
CA GLU A 97 2.57 -8.56 6.10
C GLU A 97 2.26 -8.79 7.58
N ALA A 98 1.05 -8.50 8.03
CA ALA A 98 0.59 -8.79 9.38
C ALA A 98 0.66 -10.30 9.67
N ALA A 99 0.21 -11.15 8.74
CA ALA A 99 0.27 -12.60 8.87
C ALA A 99 1.70 -13.13 9.01
N ARG A 100 2.67 -12.53 8.28
CA ARG A 100 4.10 -12.89 8.39
C ARG A 100 4.72 -12.53 9.73
N SER A 101 4.18 -11.52 10.39
CA SER A 101 4.71 -10.92 11.61
C SER A 101 3.98 -11.37 12.88
N ASN A 102 3.20 -12.45 12.83
CA ASN A 102 2.36 -12.92 13.93
C ASN A 102 1.48 -11.82 14.53
N THR A 103 0.90 -10.98 13.68
CA THR A 103 0.09 -9.84 14.06
C THR A 103 -1.35 -10.07 13.63
N ILE A 104 -2.30 -9.76 14.50
CA ILE A 104 -3.74 -9.84 14.20
C ILE A 104 -4.23 -8.49 13.68
N VAL A 105 -4.97 -8.52 12.57
CA VAL A 105 -5.74 -7.38 12.09
C VAL A 105 -7.16 -7.50 12.63
N LEU A 106 -7.50 -6.72 13.66
CA LEU A 106 -8.80 -6.79 14.36
C LEU A 106 -9.86 -5.87 13.77
N VAL A 107 -9.45 -4.76 13.16
CA VAL A 107 -10.36 -3.75 12.62
C VAL A 107 -10.04 -3.55 11.14
N GLY A 108 -11.04 -3.74 10.30
CA GLY A 108 -11.00 -3.42 8.89
C GLY A 108 -12.32 -2.76 8.52
N MET A 109 -12.34 -1.43 8.39
CA MET A 109 -13.58 -0.69 8.15
C MET A 109 -13.44 0.29 6.99
N GLY A 110 -14.46 0.29 6.13
CA GLY A 110 -14.79 1.41 5.27
C GLY A 110 -15.87 2.25 5.97
N MET A 111 -15.80 3.56 5.90
CA MET A 111 -16.65 4.43 6.70
C MET A 111 -17.79 5.02 5.85
N ASP A 112 -18.90 4.29 5.74
CA ASP A 112 -20.14 4.81 5.11
C ASP A 112 -20.94 5.71 6.08
N ASP A 113 -20.80 5.48 7.41
CA ASP A 113 -21.38 6.32 8.48
C ASP A 113 -20.31 6.54 9.55
N ALA A 114 -19.46 7.54 9.29
CA ALA A 114 -18.30 7.86 10.10
C ALA A 114 -18.64 8.08 11.58
N GLN A 115 -19.78 8.69 11.89
CA GLN A 115 -20.14 9.04 13.26
C GLN A 115 -20.53 7.82 14.07
N LYS A 116 -21.44 6.98 13.53
CA LYS A 116 -21.90 5.76 14.20
C LYS A 116 -20.79 4.74 14.40
N GLN A 117 -19.93 4.61 13.40
CA GLN A 117 -18.79 3.71 13.48
C GLN A 117 -17.71 4.20 14.45
N ALA A 118 -17.46 5.52 14.52
CA ALA A 118 -16.57 6.13 15.48
C ALA A 118 -17.01 5.85 16.95
N GLU A 119 -18.31 5.93 17.21
CA GLU A 119 -18.88 5.60 18.54
C GLU A 119 -18.69 4.12 18.89
N ASN A 120 -18.89 3.22 17.93
CA ASN A 120 -18.69 1.79 18.13
C ASN A 120 -17.20 1.47 18.40
N LEU A 121 -16.29 2.04 17.63
CA LEU A 121 -14.85 1.87 17.85
C LEU A 121 -14.40 2.36 19.23
N LEU A 122 -14.93 3.50 19.69
CA LEU A 122 -14.65 4.00 21.03
C LEU A 122 -15.17 3.06 22.11
N LYS A 123 -16.37 2.49 21.98
CA LYS A 123 -16.92 1.52 22.94
C LYS A 123 -16.07 0.26 23.02
N GLU A 124 -15.50 -0.17 21.90
CA GLU A 124 -14.76 -1.43 21.83
C GLU A 124 -13.30 -1.30 22.23
N TYR A 125 -12.63 -0.18 21.86
CA TYR A 125 -11.17 -0.05 21.97
C TYR A 125 -10.68 1.09 22.87
N ALA A 126 -11.56 1.91 23.47
CA ALA A 126 -11.09 3.05 24.30
C ALA A 126 -10.38 2.62 25.58
N ASP A 127 -10.80 1.52 26.20
CA ASP A 127 -10.24 1.00 27.47
C ASP A 127 -9.06 0.05 27.21
N ASP A 128 -8.99 -0.60 26.05
CA ASP A 128 -7.89 -1.47 25.63
C ASP A 128 -7.48 -1.18 24.18
N PRO A 129 -6.72 -0.08 23.95
CA PRO A 129 -6.37 0.37 22.62
C PRO A 129 -5.56 -0.64 21.82
N LEU A 130 -5.75 -0.61 20.49
CA LEU A 130 -4.91 -1.33 19.55
C LEU A 130 -3.45 -0.89 19.66
N ASP A 131 -2.54 -1.81 19.41
CA ASP A 131 -1.11 -1.49 19.38
C ASP A 131 -0.79 -0.50 18.24
N GLY A 132 -1.56 -0.54 17.13
CA GLY A 132 -1.42 0.42 16.06
C GLY A 132 -2.54 0.41 15.02
N MET A 133 -2.57 1.45 14.19
CA MET A 133 -3.54 1.63 13.12
C MET A 133 -2.92 2.19 11.84
N ILE A 134 -3.41 1.72 10.70
CA ILE A 134 -3.08 2.23 9.37
C ILE A 134 -4.28 2.99 8.82
N LEU A 135 -4.08 4.23 8.41
CA LEU A 135 -5.13 5.09 7.86
C LEU A 135 -4.99 5.16 6.33
N LEU A 136 -6.03 4.70 5.62
CA LEU A 136 -6.13 4.71 4.17
C LEU A 136 -7.04 5.87 3.72
N GLY A 137 -6.53 6.72 2.82
CA GLY A 137 -7.25 7.89 2.35
C GLY A 137 -7.17 9.08 3.30
N ARG A 138 -7.94 10.14 2.99
CA ARG A 138 -7.88 11.42 3.71
C ARG A 138 -8.85 11.43 4.88
N LEU A 139 -8.36 11.79 6.06
CA LEU A 139 -9.17 11.97 7.27
C LEU A 139 -9.44 13.45 7.46
N ASP A 140 -10.58 13.93 6.99
CA ASP A 140 -10.93 15.35 7.04
C ASP A 140 -11.65 15.78 8.34
N GLU A 141 -12.11 14.83 9.16
CA GLU A 141 -12.89 15.14 10.35
C GLU A 141 -12.05 15.15 11.63
N LYS A 142 -11.99 16.30 12.31
CA LYS A 142 -11.35 16.45 13.63
C LYS A 142 -11.89 15.47 14.68
N LYS A 143 -13.18 15.07 14.57
CA LYS A 143 -13.79 14.08 15.47
C LYS A 143 -13.16 12.71 15.31
N LEU A 144 -12.99 12.23 14.05
CA LEU A 144 -12.39 10.95 13.76
C LEU A 144 -10.92 10.87 14.19
N LYS A 145 -10.17 11.96 14.03
CA LYS A 145 -8.81 12.03 14.56
C LYS A 145 -8.78 11.76 16.07
N ARG A 146 -9.68 12.39 16.85
CA ARG A 146 -9.77 12.15 18.30
C ARG A 146 -10.12 10.70 18.63
N VAL A 147 -10.93 10.04 17.80
CA VAL A 147 -11.25 8.62 17.97
C VAL A 147 -10.01 7.78 17.76
N VAL A 148 -9.32 7.95 16.63
CA VAL A 148 -8.08 7.22 16.31
C VAL A 148 -7.03 7.40 17.41
N ASP A 149 -6.82 8.62 17.89
CA ASP A 149 -5.87 8.94 18.96
C ASP A 149 -6.20 8.23 20.29
N ARG A 150 -7.46 7.82 20.50
CA ARG A 150 -7.89 7.07 21.70
C ARG A 150 -7.84 5.57 21.54
N ILE A 151 -8.06 5.05 20.35
CA ILE A 151 -8.19 3.60 20.07
C ILE A 151 -6.90 2.97 19.56
N ALA A 152 -5.88 3.75 19.20
CA ALA A 152 -4.61 3.24 18.70
C ALA A 152 -3.43 3.97 19.32
N ARG A 153 -2.40 3.21 19.71
CA ARG A 153 -1.16 3.77 20.33
C ARG A 153 -0.23 4.41 19.29
N TYR A 154 -0.15 3.81 18.11
CA TYR A 154 0.66 4.29 17.00
C TYR A 154 -0.16 4.34 15.71
N VAL A 155 0.16 5.30 14.85
CA VAL A 155 -0.55 5.51 13.58
C VAL A 155 0.44 5.64 12.45
N VAL A 156 0.13 4.97 11.33
CA VAL A 156 0.77 5.18 10.03
C VAL A 156 -0.30 5.67 9.06
N CYS A 157 -0.03 6.78 8.39
CA CYS A 157 -0.95 7.37 7.42
C CYS A 157 -0.49 7.06 5.99
N MET A 158 -1.45 6.81 5.12
CA MET A 158 -1.20 6.62 3.69
C MET A 158 -1.63 7.84 2.86
N ASN A 159 -1.98 8.94 3.55
CA ASN A 159 -2.18 10.24 2.93
C ASN A 159 -1.47 11.30 3.79
N LYS A 160 -0.78 12.26 3.14
CA LYS A 160 -0.13 13.37 3.85
C LYS A 160 -1.17 14.26 4.53
N GLY A 161 -0.79 14.85 5.67
CA GLY A 161 -1.60 15.85 6.35
C GLY A 161 -2.44 15.36 7.52
N TYR A 162 -2.32 14.12 7.97
CA TYR A 162 -3.01 13.65 9.18
C TYR A 162 -2.49 14.40 10.42
N ASP A 163 -1.22 14.21 10.75
CA ASP A 163 -0.49 15.04 11.72
C ASP A 163 1.03 14.86 11.57
N LYS A 164 1.78 15.74 12.31
CA LYS A 164 3.25 15.71 12.31
C LYS A 164 3.86 14.62 13.21
N LYS A 165 3.03 13.84 13.94
CA LYS A 165 3.47 12.80 14.87
C LYS A 165 3.30 11.38 14.30
N SER A 166 2.58 11.23 13.20
CA SER A 166 2.34 9.96 12.54
C SER A 166 3.37 9.71 11.45
N ASP A 167 3.71 8.44 11.23
CA ASP A 167 4.50 8.06 10.08
C ASP A 167 3.64 8.14 8.82
N TYR A 168 4.28 8.32 7.68
CA TYR A 168 3.64 8.36 6.38
C TYR A 168 4.26 7.33 5.43
N VAL A 169 3.41 6.60 4.72
CA VAL A 169 3.79 5.73 3.60
C VAL A 169 2.84 5.99 2.45
N GLY A 170 3.36 6.39 1.31
CA GLY A 170 2.51 6.67 0.16
C GLY A 170 3.28 6.84 -1.14
N THR A 171 2.58 7.27 -2.17
CA THR A 171 3.14 7.75 -3.43
C THR A 171 2.91 9.26 -3.48
N ASP A 172 3.91 10.02 -3.89
CA ASP A 172 3.69 11.45 -4.12
C ASP A 172 2.66 11.64 -5.24
N ALA A 173 1.44 12.00 -4.85
CA ALA A 173 0.34 12.13 -5.78
C ALA A 173 0.59 13.24 -6.82
N SER A 174 1.33 14.29 -6.47
CA SER A 174 1.67 15.38 -7.40
C SER A 174 2.65 14.92 -8.48
N LEU A 175 3.70 14.20 -8.08
CA LEU A 175 4.71 13.73 -9.04
C LEU A 175 4.24 12.50 -9.82
N SER A 176 3.37 11.68 -9.24
CA SER A 176 2.96 10.41 -9.85
C SER A 176 2.12 10.57 -11.12
N ILE A 177 1.39 11.65 -11.30
CA ILE A 177 0.58 11.90 -12.51
C ILE A 177 1.42 12.38 -13.71
N LEU A 178 2.56 13.00 -13.44
CA LEU A 178 3.40 13.62 -14.49
C LEU A 178 3.87 12.64 -15.57
N PRO A 179 4.26 11.38 -15.28
CA PRO A 179 4.68 10.45 -16.34
C PRO A 179 3.64 10.24 -17.44
N ALA A 180 2.34 10.24 -17.11
CA ALA A 180 1.26 10.12 -18.11
C ALA A 180 1.13 11.40 -18.95
N LEU A 181 1.14 12.55 -18.29
CA LEU A 181 1.04 13.86 -18.95
C LEU A 181 2.24 14.14 -19.87
N GLU A 182 3.46 13.91 -19.37
CA GLU A 182 4.68 14.06 -20.16
C GLU A 182 4.74 13.10 -21.35
N HIS A 183 4.22 11.89 -21.18
CA HIS A 183 4.15 10.93 -22.26
C HIS A 183 3.26 11.43 -23.40
N LEU A 184 2.06 11.91 -23.09
CA LEU A 184 1.18 12.52 -24.09
C LEU A 184 1.82 13.74 -24.77
N TYR A 185 2.50 14.59 -23.99
CA TYR A 185 3.22 15.74 -24.54
C TYR A 185 4.33 15.33 -25.51
N LYS A 186 5.13 14.32 -25.17
CA LYS A 186 6.18 13.74 -26.05
C LYS A 186 5.61 13.12 -27.32
N LEU A 187 4.38 12.60 -27.27
CA LEU A 187 3.64 12.15 -28.45
C LEU A 187 3.08 13.31 -29.29
N GLY A 188 3.29 14.55 -28.89
CA GLY A 188 2.93 15.76 -29.64
C GLY A 188 1.50 16.26 -29.44
N TYR A 189 0.78 15.76 -28.43
CA TYR A 189 -0.52 16.33 -28.07
C TYR A 189 -0.37 17.73 -27.51
N LYS A 190 -1.29 18.63 -27.88
CA LYS A 190 -1.29 20.05 -27.48
C LYS A 190 -2.62 20.52 -26.92
N ASP A 191 -3.67 19.74 -27.09
CA ASP A 191 -5.04 20.04 -26.66
C ASP A 191 -5.46 19.00 -25.61
N TYR A 192 -5.77 19.46 -24.40
CA TYR A 192 -5.93 18.62 -23.21
C TYR A 192 -7.26 18.82 -22.50
N GLY A 193 -7.82 17.73 -22.01
CA GLY A 193 -8.84 17.69 -20.98
C GLY A 193 -8.32 17.02 -19.72
N LEU A 194 -8.90 17.37 -18.57
CA LEU A 194 -8.56 16.82 -17.26
C LEU A 194 -9.80 16.27 -16.57
N LEU A 195 -9.70 15.02 -16.09
CA LEU A 195 -10.70 14.40 -15.21
C LEU A 195 -10.10 14.27 -13.81
N TYR A 196 -10.78 14.79 -12.82
CA TYR A 196 -10.31 14.83 -11.43
C TYR A 196 -11.42 14.47 -10.45
N GLY A 197 -11.15 14.43 -9.15
CA GLY A 197 -12.17 14.20 -8.11
C GLY A 197 -11.94 15.13 -6.91
N GLY A 198 -12.84 16.08 -6.68
CA GLY A 198 -12.77 17.01 -5.56
C GLY A 198 -11.43 17.75 -5.45
N ASP A 199 -10.89 17.87 -4.22
CA ASP A 199 -9.58 18.48 -3.94
C ASP A 199 -8.44 17.53 -4.35
N ASP A 200 -8.15 17.42 -5.63
CA ASP A 200 -7.15 16.51 -6.18
C ASP A 200 -5.84 17.23 -6.55
N VAL A 201 -4.79 16.99 -5.78
CA VAL A 201 -3.46 17.56 -6.04
C VAL A 201 -2.90 17.18 -7.42
N ARG A 202 -3.30 16.05 -8.01
CA ARG A 202 -2.90 15.63 -9.35
C ARG A 202 -3.48 16.56 -10.40
N TYR A 203 -4.73 16.98 -10.22
CA TYR A 203 -5.37 17.99 -11.09
C TYR A 203 -4.61 19.32 -11.05
N GLU A 204 -4.34 19.85 -9.86
CA GLU A 204 -3.58 21.09 -9.70
C GLU A 204 -2.19 20.99 -10.34
N THR A 205 -1.54 19.83 -10.16
CA THR A 205 -0.23 19.55 -10.77
C THR A 205 -0.32 19.57 -12.30
N CYS A 206 -1.34 18.91 -12.89
CA CYS A 206 -1.53 18.93 -14.34
C CYS A 206 -1.78 20.34 -14.87
N VAL A 207 -2.63 21.12 -14.22
CA VAL A 207 -2.91 22.52 -14.61
C VAL A 207 -1.63 23.36 -14.57
N ASN A 208 -0.84 23.27 -13.50
CA ASN A 208 0.39 24.02 -13.35
C ASN A 208 1.45 23.58 -14.38
N TRP A 209 1.57 22.27 -14.60
CA TRP A 209 2.51 21.73 -15.60
C TRP A 209 2.16 22.20 -17.01
N LEU A 210 0.89 22.11 -17.42
CA LEU A 210 0.41 22.56 -18.73
C LEU A 210 0.65 24.07 -18.93
N ARG A 211 0.35 24.87 -17.90
CA ARG A 211 0.62 26.32 -17.92
C ARG A 211 2.10 26.63 -18.14
N ASN A 212 3.00 25.92 -17.45
CA ASN A 212 4.44 26.08 -17.61
C ASN A 212 4.95 25.69 -19.02
N HIS A 213 4.19 24.85 -19.73
CA HIS A 213 4.48 24.47 -21.12
C HIS A 213 3.69 25.30 -22.14
N GLN A 214 3.10 26.44 -21.71
CA GLN A 214 2.29 27.33 -22.55
C GLN A 214 1.07 26.62 -23.18
N LEU A 215 0.51 25.64 -22.48
CA LEU A 215 -0.69 24.91 -22.86
C LEU A 215 -1.82 25.25 -21.88
N SER A 216 -3.05 25.19 -22.37
CA SER A 216 -4.24 25.43 -21.56
C SER A 216 -5.23 24.27 -21.68
N VAL A 217 -6.10 24.16 -20.69
CA VAL A 217 -7.24 23.27 -20.71
C VAL A 217 -8.50 24.11 -20.78
N SER A 218 -9.37 23.83 -21.73
CA SER A 218 -10.68 24.48 -21.81
C SER A 218 -11.51 24.23 -20.57
N PRO A 219 -12.21 25.22 -20.01
CA PRO A 219 -12.99 25.06 -18.80
C PRO A 219 -14.01 23.91 -18.88
N GLU A 220 -14.63 23.69 -20.02
CA GLU A 220 -15.59 22.64 -20.30
C GLU A 220 -14.98 21.21 -20.25
N TRP A 221 -13.67 21.09 -20.34
CA TRP A 221 -12.91 19.83 -20.26
C TRP A 221 -12.09 19.71 -18.98
N GLN A 222 -12.46 20.48 -17.96
CA GLN A 222 -12.02 20.31 -16.58
C GLN A 222 -13.18 19.70 -15.78
N ILE A 223 -13.28 18.37 -15.81
CA ILE A 223 -14.48 17.64 -15.36
C ILE A 223 -14.17 16.92 -14.03
N ASP A 224 -14.92 17.26 -13.00
CA ASP A 224 -14.93 16.51 -11.76
C ASP A 224 -15.71 15.21 -11.96
N GLY A 225 -15.05 14.06 -11.92
CA GLY A 225 -15.64 12.73 -12.05
C GLY A 225 -15.81 12.01 -10.69
N GLU A 226 -15.58 12.71 -9.57
CA GLU A 226 -15.73 12.19 -8.19
C GLU A 226 -15.00 10.85 -7.96
N PHE A 227 -13.91 10.61 -8.67
CA PHE A 227 -13.15 9.35 -8.68
C PHE A 227 -13.95 8.12 -9.09
N THR A 228 -15.14 8.24 -9.67
CA THR A 228 -15.99 7.12 -10.05
C THR A 228 -16.17 6.98 -11.56
N LEU A 229 -16.25 5.74 -12.02
CA LEU A 229 -16.50 5.43 -13.42
C LEU A 229 -17.84 6.01 -13.90
N SER A 230 -18.91 5.83 -13.14
CA SER A 230 -20.27 6.22 -13.54
C SER A 230 -20.43 7.74 -13.64
N VAL A 231 -19.93 8.49 -12.66
CA VAL A 231 -20.01 9.97 -12.67
C VAL A 231 -19.16 10.54 -13.80
N ALA A 232 -17.94 10.02 -13.99
CA ALA A 232 -17.08 10.45 -15.10
C ALA A 232 -17.76 10.18 -16.46
N GLN A 233 -18.33 8.98 -16.65
CA GLN A 233 -19.05 8.65 -17.89
C GLN A 233 -20.23 9.61 -18.14
N GLU A 234 -21.06 9.88 -17.13
CA GLU A 234 -22.20 10.78 -17.24
C GLU A 234 -21.78 12.22 -17.58
N ARG A 235 -20.77 12.76 -16.84
CA ARG A 235 -20.34 14.16 -17.02
C ARG A 235 -19.60 14.37 -18.34
N VAL A 236 -18.81 13.40 -18.79
CA VAL A 236 -18.17 13.41 -20.11
C VAL A 236 -19.23 13.34 -21.22
N ALA A 237 -20.23 12.46 -21.10
CA ALA A 237 -21.33 12.39 -22.06
C ALA A 237 -22.08 13.73 -22.18
N LYS A 238 -22.38 14.40 -21.08
CA LYS A 238 -22.99 15.74 -21.07
C LYS A 238 -22.12 16.81 -21.71
N ALA A 239 -20.79 16.75 -21.53
CA ALA A 239 -19.88 17.67 -22.19
C ALA A 239 -19.88 17.46 -23.71
N LEU A 240 -19.92 16.20 -24.17
CA LEU A 240 -19.95 15.83 -25.60
C LEU A 240 -21.22 16.29 -26.32
N GLU A 241 -22.33 16.48 -25.63
CA GLU A 241 -23.55 17.05 -26.23
C GLU A 241 -23.35 18.48 -26.77
N LYS A 242 -22.36 19.22 -26.22
CA LYS A 242 -22.21 20.64 -26.48
C LYS A 242 -20.82 21.02 -27.06
N TYR A 243 -19.81 20.21 -26.72
CA TYR A 243 -18.42 20.54 -27.02
C TYR A 243 -17.71 19.38 -27.70
N LYS A 244 -16.83 19.66 -28.62
CA LYS A 244 -15.91 18.67 -29.19
C LYS A 244 -14.88 18.25 -28.12
N PRO A 245 -14.50 16.96 -28.07
CA PRO A 245 -13.49 16.52 -27.14
C PRO A 245 -12.10 17.04 -27.53
N PRO A 246 -11.22 17.27 -26.54
CA PRO A 246 -9.80 17.56 -26.79
C PRO A 246 -9.10 16.32 -27.33
N ARG A 247 -7.92 16.51 -27.91
CA ARG A 247 -7.12 15.43 -28.50
C ARG A 247 -6.50 14.47 -27.46
N ALA A 248 -6.39 14.91 -26.20
CA ALA A 248 -5.87 14.10 -25.13
C ALA A 248 -6.61 14.38 -23.82
N ILE A 249 -6.94 13.34 -23.05
CA ILE A 249 -7.57 13.46 -21.73
C ILE A 249 -6.70 12.73 -20.71
N VAL A 250 -6.35 13.44 -19.62
CA VAL A 250 -5.65 12.87 -18.47
C VAL A 250 -6.63 12.72 -17.31
N ALA A 251 -6.83 11.50 -16.86
CA ALA A 251 -7.69 11.22 -15.71
C ALA A 251 -6.84 10.91 -14.47
N SER A 252 -7.25 11.44 -13.34
CA SER A 252 -6.58 11.25 -12.05
C SER A 252 -6.70 9.83 -11.49
N ASN A 253 -7.61 8.99 -12.04
CA ASN A 253 -7.62 7.56 -11.78
C ASN A 253 -8.14 6.77 -12.99
N ASP A 254 -7.95 5.45 -12.96
CA ASP A 254 -8.35 4.55 -14.04
C ASP A 254 -9.87 4.39 -14.16
N GLU A 255 -10.61 4.46 -13.06
CA GLU A 255 -12.08 4.33 -13.11
C GLU A 255 -12.70 5.48 -13.90
N MET A 256 -12.27 6.72 -13.65
CA MET A 256 -12.72 7.88 -14.46
C MET A 256 -12.25 7.77 -15.92
N ALA A 257 -11.01 7.30 -16.15
CA ALA A 257 -10.51 7.11 -17.51
C ALA A 257 -11.34 6.11 -18.30
N ILE A 258 -11.73 4.98 -17.68
CA ILE A 258 -12.59 3.96 -18.29
C ILE A 258 -13.99 4.52 -18.56
N GLY A 259 -14.57 5.27 -17.61
CA GLY A 259 -15.84 5.96 -17.80
C GLY A 259 -15.80 6.95 -18.96
N CYS A 260 -14.71 7.71 -19.08
CA CYS A 260 -14.47 8.62 -20.19
C CYS A 260 -14.40 7.90 -21.56
N ILE A 261 -13.61 6.84 -21.66
CA ILE A 261 -13.50 6.03 -22.88
C ILE A 261 -14.87 5.53 -23.32
N ARG A 262 -15.69 5.02 -22.39
CA ARG A 262 -17.06 4.56 -22.71
C ARG A 262 -17.95 5.69 -23.22
N ALA A 263 -17.89 6.89 -22.61
CA ALA A 263 -18.68 8.03 -23.07
C ALA A 263 -18.24 8.49 -24.48
N LEU A 264 -16.92 8.54 -24.75
CA LEU A 264 -16.38 8.89 -26.07
C LEU A 264 -16.86 7.89 -27.13
N GLN A 265 -16.74 6.59 -26.87
CA GLN A 265 -17.17 5.54 -27.81
C GLN A 265 -18.67 5.57 -28.09
N GLN A 266 -19.50 5.81 -27.05
CA GLN A 266 -20.96 5.98 -27.21
C GLN A 266 -21.34 7.21 -28.05
N ALA A 267 -20.51 8.24 -28.02
CA ALA A 267 -20.68 9.43 -28.86
C ALA A 267 -20.04 9.30 -30.26
N GLY A 268 -19.49 8.13 -30.60
CA GLY A 268 -18.92 7.84 -31.93
C GLY A 268 -17.45 8.25 -32.11
N TYR A 269 -16.75 8.60 -31.03
CA TYR A 269 -15.32 8.89 -31.07
C TYR A 269 -14.48 7.64 -30.84
N SER A 270 -13.42 7.49 -31.61
CA SER A 270 -12.46 6.42 -31.46
C SER A 270 -11.34 6.78 -30.49
N VAL A 271 -10.97 5.84 -29.60
CA VAL A 271 -9.82 5.95 -28.70
C VAL A 271 -8.79 4.92 -29.15
N PRO A 272 -7.60 5.31 -29.50
CA PRO A 272 -6.95 6.63 -29.34
C PRO A 272 -6.99 7.55 -30.58
N GLU A 273 -7.62 7.17 -31.69
CA GLU A 273 -7.51 7.84 -32.98
C GLU A 273 -8.03 9.28 -32.94
N ASP A 274 -9.20 9.50 -32.32
CA ASP A 274 -9.78 10.82 -32.13
C ASP A 274 -9.32 11.45 -30.82
N VAL A 275 -9.32 10.70 -29.74
CA VAL A 275 -9.00 11.15 -28.37
C VAL A 275 -8.12 10.15 -27.68
N ALA A 276 -6.92 10.55 -27.31
CA ALA A 276 -6.06 9.78 -26.43
C ALA A 276 -6.52 9.91 -24.96
N VAL A 277 -6.51 8.83 -24.20
CA VAL A 277 -6.89 8.84 -22.79
C VAL A 277 -5.82 8.15 -21.96
N THR A 278 -5.46 8.75 -20.81
CA THR A 278 -4.59 8.13 -19.81
C THR A 278 -5.25 8.15 -18.44
N GLY A 279 -4.93 7.13 -17.63
CA GLY A 279 -5.38 6.99 -16.25
C GLY A 279 -4.24 7.05 -15.26
N HIS A 280 -4.56 6.68 -14.03
CA HIS A 280 -3.64 6.55 -12.91
C HIS A 280 -4.15 5.43 -11.99
N ASP A 281 -3.26 4.69 -11.37
CA ASP A 281 -3.39 3.57 -10.43
C ASP A 281 -2.96 2.21 -11.01
N ASP A 282 -3.16 1.93 -12.28
CA ASP A 282 -2.98 0.62 -12.91
C ASP A 282 -3.82 -0.46 -12.19
N ILE A 283 -5.13 -0.24 -12.15
CA ILE A 283 -6.07 -1.25 -11.66
C ILE A 283 -6.15 -2.42 -12.64
N LEU A 284 -6.54 -3.60 -12.15
CA LEU A 284 -6.59 -4.81 -12.99
C LEU A 284 -7.42 -4.60 -14.27
N LEU A 285 -8.55 -3.90 -14.15
CA LEU A 285 -9.45 -3.63 -15.26
C LEU A 285 -8.79 -2.82 -16.38
N ALA A 286 -7.83 -1.95 -16.06
CA ALA A 286 -7.15 -1.10 -17.05
C ALA A 286 -6.47 -1.88 -18.18
N ALA A 287 -6.06 -3.12 -17.94
CA ALA A 287 -5.44 -3.99 -18.94
C ALA A 287 -6.44 -4.79 -19.80
N TYR A 288 -7.70 -4.91 -19.33
CA TYR A 288 -8.69 -5.82 -19.92
C TYR A 288 -9.94 -5.12 -20.49
N VAL A 289 -10.00 -3.80 -20.46
CA VAL A 289 -11.01 -3.04 -21.20
C VAL A 289 -10.77 -3.12 -22.70
N GLU A 290 -11.80 -2.84 -23.51
CA GLU A 290 -11.78 -2.93 -24.97
C GLU A 290 -10.57 -2.18 -25.58
N VAL A 291 -10.28 -0.98 -25.09
CA VAL A 291 -9.05 -0.24 -25.41
C VAL A 291 -8.15 -0.25 -24.17
N PRO A 292 -7.12 -1.12 -24.12
CA PRO A 292 -6.23 -1.22 -22.96
C PRO A 292 -5.66 0.14 -22.53
N LEU A 293 -5.88 0.50 -21.27
CA LEU A 293 -5.63 1.84 -20.75
C LEU A 293 -4.14 2.07 -20.43
N THR A 294 -3.54 3.07 -21.05
CA THR A 294 -2.26 3.63 -20.61
C THR A 294 -2.47 4.34 -19.28
N THR A 295 -1.67 4.00 -18.28
CA THR A 295 -1.86 4.46 -16.91
C THR A 295 -0.55 4.55 -16.15
N VAL A 296 -0.60 5.05 -14.94
CA VAL A 296 0.54 5.06 -14.02
C VAL A 296 0.37 3.96 -12.98
N HIS A 297 1.33 3.04 -12.91
CA HIS A 297 1.34 1.98 -11.92
C HIS A 297 1.74 2.51 -10.55
N VAL A 298 0.85 2.34 -9.58
CA VAL A 298 1.10 2.52 -8.14
C VAL A 298 1.28 1.13 -7.51
N TYR A 299 2.34 0.94 -6.75
CA TYR A 299 2.68 -0.32 -6.09
C TYR A 299 1.79 -0.58 -4.85
N LYS A 300 0.48 -0.65 -5.06
CA LYS A 300 -0.56 -0.70 -4.01
C LYS A 300 -0.31 -1.76 -2.94
N LYS A 301 -0.03 -2.99 -3.35
CA LYS A 301 0.23 -4.09 -2.41
C LYS A 301 1.50 -3.85 -1.60
N GLU A 302 2.55 -3.33 -2.24
CA GLU A 302 3.81 -3.01 -1.56
C GLU A 302 3.63 -1.84 -0.58
N LEU A 303 2.83 -0.82 -0.94
CA LEU A 303 2.46 0.26 -0.01
C LEU A 303 1.82 -0.29 1.26
N GLY A 304 0.89 -1.23 1.16
CA GLY A 304 0.27 -1.88 2.32
C GLY A 304 1.28 -2.65 3.18
N ARG A 305 2.21 -3.37 2.55
CA ARG A 305 3.30 -4.07 3.26
C ARG A 305 4.23 -3.11 3.98
N LEU A 306 4.66 -2.05 3.30
CA LEU A 306 5.57 -1.05 3.86
C LEU A 306 4.92 -0.30 5.03
N ALA A 307 3.64 0.08 4.91
CA ALA A 307 2.89 0.71 6.00
C ALA A 307 2.82 -0.20 7.23
N THR A 308 2.57 -1.50 7.02
CA THR A 308 2.54 -2.48 8.11
C THR A 308 3.92 -2.64 8.76
N ARG A 309 4.99 -2.79 7.98
CA ARG A 309 6.37 -2.89 8.50
C ARG A 309 6.75 -1.66 9.31
N MET A 310 6.46 -0.47 8.79
CA MET A 310 6.74 0.79 9.49
C MET A 310 5.98 0.88 10.81
N LEU A 311 4.71 0.47 10.82
CA LEU A 311 3.92 0.42 12.05
C LEU A 311 4.51 -0.56 13.07
N LEU A 312 4.85 -1.78 12.63
CA LEU A 312 5.45 -2.80 13.50
C LEU A 312 6.83 -2.38 14.03
N ASP A 313 7.68 -1.79 13.18
CA ASP A 313 8.96 -1.20 13.63
C ASP A 313 8.74 -0.16 14.73
N ARG A 314 7.80 0.75 14.53
CA ARG A 314 7.52 1.79 15.52
C ARG A 314 6.99 1.24 16.84
N ILE A 315 6.11 0.22 16.80
CA ILE A 315 5.59 -0.47 17.99
C ILE A 315 6.73 -1.16 18.75
N GLN A 316 7.60 -1.89 18.04
CA GLN A 316 8.67 -2.69 18.65
C GLN A 316 9.82 -1.85 19.19
N SER A 317 10.22 -0.82 18.45
CA SER A 317 11.35 0.06 18.81
C SER A 317 10.97 1.18 19.80
N GLY A 318 9.69 1.52 19.88
CA GLY A 318 9.23 2.71 20.61
C GLY A 318 9.73 4.03 20.01
N ARG A 319 10.09 4.04 18.75
CA ARG A 319 10.65 5.18 18.02
C ARG A 319 9.74 6.41 18.12
N LYS A 320 10.32 7.54 18.52
CA LYS A 320 9.61 8.83 18.64
C LYS A 320 9.69 9.64 17.34
N ALA A 321 10.80 9.52 16.60
CA ALA A 321 10.97 10.19 15.31
C ALA A 321 9.96 9.65 14.29
N THR A 322 9.34 10.54 13.52
CA THR A 322 8.47 10.18 12.40
C THR A 322 9.30 9.88 11.16
N ILE A 323 8.79 9.00 10.32
CA ILE A 323 9.38 8.65 9.01
C ILE A 323 8.33 8.91 7.95
N GLU A 324 8.76 9.55 6.87
CA GLU A 324 8.00 9.65 5.63
C GLU A 324 8.67 8.79 4.57
N LEU A 325 7.92 7.86 3.99
CA LEU A 325 8.37 6.95 2.94
C LEU A 325 7.52 7.15 1.69
N GLU A 326 8.17 7.53 0.61
CA GLU A 326 7.54 7.65 -0.69
C GLU A 326 7.99 6.54 -1.63
N VAL A 327 7.02 5.87 -2.24
CA VAL A 327 7.24 4.82 -3.24
C VAL A 327 7.02 5.43 -4.61
N SER A 328 8.01 5.32 -5.48
CA SER A 328 7.92 5.80 -6.85
C SER A 328 6.85 5.04 -7.64
N SER A 329 6.26 5.71 -8.62
CA SER A 329 5.34 5.15 -9.60
C SER A 329 6.03 4.98 -10.96
N LYS A 330 5.40 4.28 -11.90
CA LYS A 330 5.90 4.13 -13.27
C LYS A 330 4.78 4.19 -14.30
N LEU A 331 5.07 4.75 -15.47
CA LEU A 331 4.15 4.70 -16.61
C LEU A 331 4.04 3.27 -17.15
N VAL A 332 2.80 2.85 -17.41
CA VAL A 332 2.46 1.61 -18.14
C VAL A 332 1.79 1.99 -19.43
N ARG A 333 2.51 1.88 -20.54
CA ARG A 333 2.00 2.20 -21.87
C ARG A 333 1.13 1.07 -22.40
N ARG A 334 -0.08 1.42 -22.81
CA ARG A 334 -1.04 0.56 -23.51
C ARG A 334 -1.64 1.31 -24.69
N ASP A 335 -2.74 0.87 -25.22
CA ASP A 335 -3.23 1.34 -26.53
C ASP A 335 -3.93 2.69 -26.47
N SER A 336 -4.55 3.08 -25.36
CA SER A 336 -5.40 4.27 -25.23
C SER A 336 -4.70 5.62 -25.43
N CYS A 337 -3.37 5.69 -25.45
CA CYS A 337 -2.63 6.93 -25.67
C CYS A 337 -2.15 7.13 -27.12
N GLY A 338 -2.36 6.15 -28.01
CA GLY A 338 -1.99 6.24 -29.41
C GLY A 338 -0.50 6.16 -29.72
N TYR A 339 0.33 5.68 -28.79
CA TYR A 339 1.79 5.61 -29.01
C TYR A 339 2.14 4.72 -30.23
N LYS A 340 1.41 3.61 -30.47
CA LYS A 340 1.61 2.71 -31.62
C LYS A 340 1.29 3.37 -32.96
N LEU A 341 0.42 4.37 -32.97
CA LEU A 341 0.06 5.12 -34.18
C LEU A 341 1.14 6.13 -34.55
N ARG A 342 1.86 6.65 -33.55
CA ARG A 342 2.82 7.75 -33.69
C ARG A 342 4.28 7.28 -33.76
N ASP A 343 4.62 6.11 -33.22
CA ASP A 343 5.95 5.50 -33.40
C ASP A 343 6.18 5.02 -34.86
N LYS A 344 5.15 5.06 -35.73
CA LYS A 344 5.22 4.67 -37.15
C LYS A 344 5.27 5.87 -38.11
N ALA A 345 5.16 7.08 -37.60
CA ALA A 345 5.23 8.33 -38.37
C ALA A 345 6.56 9.03 -38.13
#